data_f39fc19003979383e6d1b1fa6e05e088
#
_entry.id   f39fc19003979383e6d1b1fa6e05e088
#
_cell.length_a   1.000
_cell.length_b   1.000
_cell.length_c   1.000
_cell.angle_alpha   90.00
_cell.angle_beta   90.00
_cell.angle_gamma   90.00
#
_symmetry.space_group_name_H-M   'P 1'
#
loop_
_entity.id
_entity.type
_entity.pdbx_description
1 polymer ?
#
loop_
_entity_poly.entity_id
_entity_poly.type
_entity_poly.pdbx_seq_one_letter_code
_entity_poly.pdbx_strand_id
1 'polypeptide(L)'
;MKKNKYANGILPMILINFSIGSVYCWTLFKEDIIAYTGFSKSVTEWCFSLAIFFLGMSAAFGGKIVEKDVKKSSLITFTMFTLGWIVTGIGIQYKSALVTVLGFGVIQGIGLGFGYITPVKTLMIWLDKNKGFAAGLSIAGFALAGVLANPMIAYFLETLPVYHVFYLLAGIYGLCIFIAYLLIYRLETAETKEASGKTLKTREILFSKKFMLLWLLFFLNIVCGLALISQEKQIYHMIGVSSITWVVLYCSGSAISNLVGRLSMASLQDRMKQKHIPYYIMAVSSLAVCFIAALKAEALTFTLMMMWTINFFFGCGFSCLPNVLHQHYGIQQLSTVQGLALSAWAAAGLVGNQLALLVINHFNLATLYAGLGVFYTIELLILLIWVKSSCTKVSG
;
A
#
# COMPACT_ATOMS: atom_id res chain seq x y z
N MET A 1 19.54 5.77 -29.11
CA MET A 1 18.16 5.26 -29.10
C MET A 1 17.23 6.36 -28.63
N LYS A 2 16.15 6.65 -29.37
CA LYS A 2 15.13 7.63 -28.93
C LYS A 2 14.49 7.14 -27.62
N LYS A 3 14.54 7.96 -26.58
CA LYS A 3 13.92 7.70 -25.27
C LYS A 3 12.41 7.56 -25.47
N ASN A 4 11.88 6.34 -25.42
CA ASN A 4 10.44 6.13 -25.48
C ASN A 4 9.87 6.27 -24.07
N LYS A 5 9.14 7.37 -23.82
CA LYS A 5 8.49 7.69 -22.53
C LYS A 5 7.64 6.55 -21.99
N TYR A 6 6.91 5.85 -22.86
CA TYR A 6 6.02 4.77 -22.45
C TYR A 6 6.82 3.49 -22.13
N ALA A 7 7.67 3.04 -23.04
CA ALA A 7 8.40 1.78 -22.86
C ALA A 7 9.50 1.86 -21.80
N ASN A 8 10.20 2.99 -21.67
CA ASN A 8 11.35 3.14 -20.76
C ASN A 8 11.03 3.90 -19.46
N GLY A 9 9.85 4.47 -19.36
CA GLY A 9 9.40 5.24 -18.20
C GLY A 9 8.16 4.66 -17.53
N ILE A 10 7.02 4.63 -18.24
CA ILE A 10 5.73 4.27 -17.63
C ILE A 10 5.59 2.77 -17.41
N LEU A 11 5.81 1.96 -18.43
CA LEU A 11 5.61 0.51 -18.39
C LEU A 11 6.41 -0.19 -17.27
N PRO A 12 7.74 0.05 -17.13
CA PRO A 12 8.49 -0.60 -16.06
C PRO A 12 7.98 -0.24 -14.66
N MET A 13 7.51 0.98 -14.46
CA MET A 13 6.99 1.41 -13.16
C MET A 13 5.65 0.75 -12.82
N ILE A 14 4.79 0.54 -13.83
CA ILE A 14 3.54 -0.22 -13.68
C ILE A 14 3.83 -1.69 -13.38
N LEU A 15 4.76 -2.32 -14.10
CA LEU A 15 5.13 -3.73 -13.88
C LEU A 15 5.67 -3.99 -12.47
N ILE A 16 6.51 -3.08 -11.95
CA ILE A 16 7.00 -3.19 -10.57
C ILE A 16 5.83 -3.10 -9.59
N ASN A 17 5.00 -2.05 -9.68
CA ASN A 17 3.88 -1.88 -8.75
C ASN A 17 2.83 -2.97 -8.86
N PHE A 18 2.55 -3.47 -10.07
CA PHE A 18 1.68 -4.61 -10.29
C PHE A 18 2.19 -5.86 -9.54
N SER A 19 3.48 -6.17 -9.68
CA SER A 19 4.06 -7.34 -9.02
C SER A 19 4.02 -7.22 -7.50
N ILE A 20 4.47 -6.08 -6.95
CA ILE A 20 4.55 -5.90 -5.50
C ILE A 20 3.17 -5.72 -4.84
N GLY A 21 2.15 -5.29 -5.59
CA GLY A 21 0.79 -5.14 -5.09
C GLY A 21 0.10 -6.47 -4.73
N SER A 22 0.64 -7.61 -5.23
CA SER A 22 0.17 -8.95 -4.87
C SER A 22 0.24 -9.27 -3.37
N VAL A 23 0.95 -8.47 -2.57
CA VAL A 23 0.97 -8.61 -1.10
C VAL A 23 -0.44 -8.51 -0.49
N TYR A 24 -1.35 -7.77 -1.10
CA TYR A 24 -2.73 -7.66 -0.62
C TYR A 24 -3.60 -8.89 -0.92
N CYS A 25 -3.14 -9.78 -1.79
CA CYS A 25 -3.80 -11.05 -2.04
C CYS A 25 -3.51 -12.10 -0.96
N TRP A 26 -2.68 -11.78 0.06
CA TRP A 26 -2.30 -12.69 1.15
C TRP A 26 -3.49 -13.35 1.84
N THR A 27 -4.62 -12.63 1.97
CA THR A 27 -5.83 -13.16 2.60
C THR A 27 -6.34 -14.45 1.94
N LEU A 28 -6.10 -14.64 0.62
CA LEU A 28 -6.53 -15.82 -0.11
C LEU A 28 -5.71 -17.07 0.24
N PHE A 29 -4.44 -16.90 0.64
CA PHE A 29 -3.53 -18.01 0.95
C PHE A 29 -3.68 -18.56 2.37
N LYS A 30 -4.20 -17.76 3.32
CA LYS A 30 -4.14 -18.07 4.76
C LYS A 30 -4.70 -19.43 5.10
N GLU A 31 -5.89 -19.75 4.62
CA GLU A 31 -6.59 -21.02 4.94
C GLU A 31 -5.88 -22.22 4.35
N ASP A 32 -5.42 -22.13 3.09
CA ASP A 32 -4.70 -23.20 2.40
C ASP A 32 -3.33 -23.45 3.05
N ILE A 33 -2.64 -22.39 3.50
CA ILE A 33 -1.38 -22.55 4.27
C ILE A 33 -1.66 -23.25 5.58
N ILE A 34 -2.68 -22.85 6.35
CA ILE A 34 -3.04 -23.47 7.63
C ILE A 34 -3.43 -24.93 7.42
N ALA A 35 -4.26 -25.21 6.42
CA ALA A 35 -4.70 -26.57 6.11
C ALA A 35 -3.54 -27.49 5.72
N TYR A 36 -2.58 -27.00 4.93
CA TYR A 36 -1.43 -27.79 4.48
C TYR A 36 -0.37 -27.99 5.57
N THR A 37 -0.07 -26.92 6.33
CA THR A 37 1.08 -26.91 7.26
C THR A 37 0.73 -27.27 8.69
N GLY A 38 -0.52 -27.02 9.11
CA GLY A 38 -0.95 -27.08 10.51
C GLY A 38 -0.53 -25.84 11.33
N PHE A 39 -0.09 -24.75 10.70
CA PHE A 39 0.30 -23.53 11.42
C PHE A 39 -0.88 -22.92 12.17
N SER A 40 -0.58 -22.24 13.28
CA SER A 40 -1.57 -21.40 13.94
C SER A 40 -1.93 -20.18 13.06
N LYS A 41 -3.16 -19.69 13.19
CA LYS A 41 -3.62 -18.50 12.51
C LYS A 41 -2.69 -17.30 12.74
N SER A 42 -2.12 -17.19 13.94
CA SER A 42 -1.17 -16.13 14.30
C SER A 42 0.06 -16.09 13.40
N VAL A 43 0.58 -17.25 12.94
CA VAL A 43 1.74 -17.30 12.03
C VAL A 43 1.42 -16.61 10.71
N THR A 44 0.27 -16.90 10.11
CA THR A 44 -0.14 -16.30 8.83
C THR A 44 -0.42 -14.80 8.96
N GLU A 45 -0.96 -14.36 10.12
CA GLU A 45 -1.17 -12.95 10.40
C GLU A 45 0.15 -12.19 10.57
N TRP A 46 1.13 -12.79 11.24
CA TRP A 46 2.47 -12.20 11.38
C TRP A 46 3.21 -12.10 10.03
N CYS A 47 3.04 -13.05 9.11
CA CYS A 47 3.60 -12.93 7.77
C CYS A 47 3.18 -11.62 7.11
N PHE A 48 1.89 -11.30 7.10
CA PHE A 48 1.37 -10.07 6.49
C PHE A 48 1.83 -8.82 7.25
N SER A 49 1.69 -8.82 8.58
CA SER A 49 2.08 -7.66 9.41
C SER A 49 3.54 -7.30 9.22
N LEU A 50 4.44 -8.29 9.23
CA LEU A 50 5.86 -8.07 9.03
C LEU A 50 6.18 -7.67 7.58
N ALA A 51 5.48 -8.20 6.57
CA ALA A 51 5.67 -7.78 5.19
C ALA A 51 5.39 -6.28 5.02
N ILE A 52 4.29 -5.77 5.59
CA ILE A 52 3.96 -4.35 5.56
C ILE A 52 4.92 -3.53 6.43
N PHE A 53 5.34 -4.04 7.58
CA PHE A 53 6.33 -3.38 8.43
C PHE A 53 7.67 -3.19 7.69
N PHE A 54 8.22 -4.27 7.13
CA PHE A 54 9.49 -4.20 6.41
C PHE A 54 9.38 -3.44 5.09
N LEU A 55 8.20 -3.44 4.43
CA LEU A 55 7.92 -2.55 3.31
C LEU A 55 8.12 -1.09 3.69
N GLY A 56 7.43 -0.62 4.72
CA GLY A 56 7.51 0.79 5.14
C GLY A 56 8.90 1.16 5.66
N MET A 57 9.54 0.28 6.44
CA MET A 57 10.89 0.53 6.97
C MET A 57 11.96 0.53 5.87
N SER A 58 11.94 -0.44 4.96
CA SER A 58 12.89 -0.47 3.84
C SER A 58 12.70 0.71 2.87
N ALA A 59 11.46 1.18 2.66
CA ALA A 59 11.19 2.42 1.95
C ALA A 59 11.80 3.64 2.67
N ALA A 60 11.65 3.72 4.01
CA ALA A 60 12.19 4.83 4.80
C ALA A 60 13.73 4.93 4.69
N PHE A 61 14.43 3.82 4.72
CA PHE A 61 15.90 3.79 4.56
C PHE A 61 16.34 3.81 3.10
N GLY A 62 15.54 3.27 2.18
CA GLY A 62 15.86 3.12 0.76
C GLY A 62 15.78 4.42 -0.05
N GLY A 63 15.09 5.45 0.42
CA GLY A 63 14.81 6.67 -0.33
C GLY A 63 16.06 7.32 -0.95
N LYS A 64 17.16 7.41 -0.20
CA LYS A 64 18.44 7.93 -0.69
C LYS A 64 19.08 7.07 -1.79
N ILE A 65 18.87 5.76 -1.75
CA ILE A 65 19.37 4.82 -2.78
C ILE A 65 18.61 5.07 -4.08
N VAL A 66 17.28 5.21 -3.99
CA VAL A 66 16.41 5.51 -5.14
C VAL A 66 16.75 6.86 -5.77
N GLU A 67 17.07 7.86 -4.95
CA GLU A 67 17.48 9.18 -5.43
C GLU A 67 18.78 9.13 -6.25
N LYS A 68 19.70 8.25 -5.87
CA LYS A 68 20.99 8.09 -6.54
C LYS A 68 20.92 7.20 -7.78
N ASP A 69 20.22 6.06 -7.69
CA ASP A 69 20.16 5.07 -8.78
C ASP A 69 18.87 4.25 -8.73
N VAL A 70 17.91 4.66 -9.56
CA VAL A 70 16.62 3.97 -9.75
C VAL A 70 16.83 2.52 -10.23
N LYS A 71 17.84 2.27 -11.08
CA LYS A 71 18.10 0.94 -11.63
C LYS A 71 18.63 -0.01 -10.55
N LYS A 72 19.49 0.48 -9.66
CA LYS A 72 19.96 -0.28 -8.49
C LYS A 72 18.79 -0.62 -7.56
N SER A 73 17.90 0.32 -7.31
CA SER A 73 16.70 0.07 -6.50
C SER A 73 15.81 -1.01 -7.11
N SER A 74 15.60 -0.98 -8.44
CA SER A 74 14.81 -2.00 -9.14
C SER A 74 15.47 -3.39 -9.08
N LEU A 75 16.80 -3.46 -9.09
CA LEU A 75 17.53 -4.74 -8.92
C LEU A 75 17.34 -5.29 -7.50
N ILE A 76 17.40 -4.43 -6.48
CA ILE A 76 17.13 -4.83 -5.09
C ILE A 76 15.69 -5.35 -4.98
N THR A 77 14.72 -4.66 -5.60
CA THR A 77 13.33 -5.11 -5.65
C THR A 77 13.22 -6.49 -6.27
N PHE A 78 13.82 -6.70 -7.46
CA PHE A 78 13.79 -7.98 -8.15
C PHE A 78 14.34 -9.11 -7.27
N THR A 79 15.54 -8.93 -6.73
CA THR A 79 16.21 -9.98 -5.93
C THR A 79 15.47 -10.28 -4.65
N MET A 80 15.11 -9.28 -3.85
CA MET A 80 14.49 -9.48 -2.55
C MET A 80 13.05 -9.99 -2.68
N PHE A 81 12.27 -9.43 -3.62
CA PHE A 81 10.88 -9.83 -3.80
C PHE A 81 10.76 -11.27 -4.31
N THR A 82 11.53 -11.62 -5.36
CA THR A 82 11.53 -12.98 -5.92
C THR A 82 12.05 -14.01 -4.92
N LEU A 83 13.15 -13.69 -4.23
CA LEU A 83 13.71 -14.54 -3.17
C LEU A 83 12.71 -14.75 -2.03
N GLY A 84 11.97 -13.70 -1.65
CA GLY A 84 10.93 -13.76 -0.62
C GLY A 84 9.83 -14.77 -0.96
N TRP A 85 9.32 -14.76 -2.20
CA TRP A 85 8.35 -15.75 -2.67
C TRP A 85 8.91 -17.17 -2.64
N ILE A 86 10.15 -17.39 -3.10
CA ILE A 86 10.81 -18.70 -3.11
C ILE A 86 10.99 -19.21 -1.69
N VAL A 87 11.55 -18.40 -0.79
CA VAL A 87 11.80 -18.79 0.62
C VAL A 87 10.49 -19.09 1.34
N THR A 88 9.42 -18.32 1.05
CA THR A 88 8.09 -18.60 1.60
C THR A 88 7.58 -19.96 1.13
N GLY A 89 7.70 -20.26 -0.17
CA GLY A 89 7.33 -21.57 -0.73
C GLY A 89 8.11 -22.72 -0.07
N ILE A 90 9.41 -22.55 0.14
CA ILE A 90 10.24 -23.51 0.88
C ILE A 90 9.73 -23.67 2.31
N GLY A 91 9.47 -22.58 3.03
CA GLY A 91 8.94 -22.60 4.39
C GLY A 91 7.62 -23.37 4.52
N ILE A 92 6.70 -23.15 3.58
CA ILE A 92 5.43 -23.87 3.52
C ILE A 92 5.65 -25.35 3.21
N GLN A 93 6.45 -25.65 2.18
CA GLN A 93 6.74 -27.04 1.77
C GLN A 93 7.31 -27.89 2.90
N TYR A 94 8.26 -27.34 3.66
CA TYR A 94 8.88 -28.03 4.80
C TYR A 94 8.18 -27.75 6.14
N LYS A 95 7.00 -27.13 6.12
CA LYS A 95 6.19 -26.82 7.29
C LYS A 95 6.96 -26.06 8.39
N SER A 96 7.82 -25.13 7.97
CA SER A 96 8.61 -24.30 8.88
C SER A 96 8.00 -22.90 9.00
N ALA A 97 7.34 -22.62 10.13
CA ALA A 97 6.74 -21.32 10.40
C ALA A 97 7.77 -20.18 10.33
N LEU A 98 8.98 -20.40 10.92
CA LEU A 98 10.04 -19.40 10.92
C LEU A 98 10.49 -19.03 9.50
N VAL A 99 10.73 -20.04 8.63
CA VAL A 99 11.17 -19.80 7.24
C VAL A 99 10.08 -19.12 6.45
N THR A 100 8.80 -19.48 6.64
CA THR A 100 7.64 -18.84 6.01
C THR A 100 7.55 -17.36 6.40
N VAL A 101 7.66 -17.04 7.70
CA VAL A 101 7.62 -15.67 8.22
C VAL A 101 8.80 -14.85 7.73
N LEU A 102 10.02 -15.40 7.72
CA LEU A 102 11.20 -14.73 7.21
C LEU A 102 11.12 -14.48 5.69
N GLY A 103 10.61 -15.46 4.93
CA GLY A 103 10.43 -15.33 3.47
C GLY A 103 9.47 -14.23 3.11
N PHE A 104 8.21 -14.37 3.53
CA PHE A 104 7.14 -13.43 3.19
C PHE A 104 7.26 -12.11 3.95
N GLY A 105 7.43 -12.20 5.27
CA GLY A 105 7.41 -11.02 6.13
C GLY A 105 8.65 -10.14 5.99
N VAL A 106 9.86 -10.73 5.99
CA VAL A 106 11.10 -9.96 6.04
C VAL A 106 11.69 -9.75 4.64
N ILE A 107 12.06 -10.84 3.96
CA ILE A 107 12.79 -10.75 2.68
C ILE A 107 11.92 -10.10 1.62
N GLN A 108 10.69 -10.58 1.45
CA GLN A 108 9.74 -10.00 0.50
C GLN A 108 9.37 -8.58 0.89
N GLY A 109 9.15 -8.30 2.20
CA GLY A 109 8.85 -6.97 2.72
C GLY A 109 9.91 -5.93 2.36
N ILE A 110 11.19 -6.28 2.42
CA ILE A 110 12.30 -5.40 1.96
C ILE A 110 12.17 -5.11 0.47
N GLY A 111 11.94 -6.13 -0.35
CA GLY A 111 11.71 -5.96 -1.79
C GLY A 111 10.52 -5.06 -2.12
N LEU A 112 9.42 -5.21 -1.36
CA LEU A 112 8.22 -4.38 -1.48
C LEU A 112 8.52 -2.89 -1.31
N GLY A 113 9.29 -2.50 -0.27
CA GLY A 113 9.54 -1.09 0.02
C GLY A 113 10.40 -0.40 -1.04
N PHE A 114 11.47 -1.03 -1.51
CA PHE A 114 12.25 -0.51 -2.65
C PHE A 114 11.41 -0.41 -3.92
N GLY A 115 10.58 -1.43 -4.19
CA GLY A 115 9.68 -1.45 -5.34
C GLY A 115 8.63 -0.35 -5.29
N TYR A 116 8.16 0.04 -4.11
CA TYR A 116 7.10 1.03 -3.96
C TYR A 116 7.57 2.47 -4.20
N ILE A 117 8.72 2.87 -3.64
CA ILE A 117 9.19 4.27 -3.75
C ILE A 117 9.84 4.57 -5.10
N THR A 118 10.36 3.56 -5.80
CA THR A 118 11.05 3.71 -7.09
C THR A 118 10.17 4.32 -8.18
N PRO A 119 8.93 3.87 -8.41
CA PRO A 119 8.09 4.35 -9.50
C PRO A 119 7.57 5.77 -9.31
N VAL A 120 7.23 6.17 -8.07
CA VAL A 120 6.51 7.43 -7.82
C VAL A 120 7.30 8.64 -8.30
N LYS A 121 8.52 8.83 -7.81
CA LYS A 121 9.37 9.95 -8.23
C LYS A 121 9.69 9.89 -9.72
N THR A 122 9.99 8.69 -10.22
CA THR A 122 10.33 8.48 -11.63
C THR A 122 9.21 8.94 -12.54
N LEU A 123 7.96 8.54 -12.27
CA LEU A 123 6.81 8.97 -13.07
C LEU A 123 6.47 10.44 -12.89
N MET A 124 6.63 11.03 -11.71
CA MET A 124 6.44 12.46 -11.49
C MET A 124 7.44 13.33 -12.27
N ILE A 125 8.64 12.81 -12.56
CA ILE A 125 9.61 13.45 -13.45
C ILE A 125 9.20 13.28 -14.93
N TRP A 126 8.76 12.08 -15.33
CA TRP A 126 8.34 11.81 -16.70
C TRP A 126 7.02 12.50 -17.10
N LEU A 127 6.12 12.75 -16.12
CA LEU A 127 4.79 13.35 -16.28
C LEU A 127 4.72 14.70 -15.52
N ASP A 128 5.65 15.59 -15.77
CA ASP A 128 5.88 16.84 -15.06
C ASP A 128 4.67 17.78 -14.98
N LYS A 129 3.80 17.78 -16.01
CA LYS A 129 2.60 18.64 -16.09
C LYS A 129 1.49 18.23 -15.12
N ASN A 130 1.37 16.94 -14.76
CA ASN A 130 0.31 16.39 -13.93
C ASN A 130 0.90 15.47 -12.87
N LYS A 131 1.59 16.01 -11.88
CA LYS A 131 2.37 15.24 -10.89
C LYS A 131 1.50 14.37 -9.98
N GLY A 132 0.29 14.82 -9.62
CA GLY A 132 -0.65 14.00 -8.86
C GLY A 132 -1.15 12.81 -9.67
N PHE A 133 -1.54 13.03 -10.94
CA PHE A 133 -1.89 11.92 -11.84
C PHE A 133 -0.72 10.95 -12.03
N ALA A 134 0.51 11.45 -12.17
CA ALA A 134 1.72 10.63 -12.26
C ALA A 134 1.91 9.76 -11.01
N ALA A 135 1.74 10.32 -9.82
CA ALA A 135 1.76 9.58 -8.57
C ALA A 135 0.64 8.53 -8.51
N GLY A 136 -0.60 8.92 -8.83
CA GLY A 136 -1.75 8.03 -8.90
C GLY A 136 -1.54 6.86 -9.86
N LEU A 137 -1.07 7.13 -11.08
CA LEU A 137 -0.76 6.14 -12.10
C LEU A 137 0.34 5.16 -11.64
N SER A 138 1.39 5.71 -11.00
CA SER A 138 2.47 4.89 -10.43
C SER A 138 1.92 3.83 -9.48
N ILE A 139 1.12 4.26 -8.53
CA ILE A 139 0.60 3.39 -7.47
C ILE A 139 -0.68 2.64 -7.88
N ALA A 140 -1.29 2.97 -9.01
CA ALA A 140 -2.45 2.25 -9.55
C ALA A 140 -2.11 0.79 -9.89
N GLY A 141 -0.90 0.52 -10.39
CA GLY A 141 -0.41 -0.83 -10.64
C GLY A 141 -0.45 -1.71 -9.40
N PHE A 142 -0.27 -1.13 -8.23
CA PHE A 142 -0.36 -1.84 -6.95
C PHE A 142 -1.79 -2.35 -6.64
N ALA A 143 -2.81 -1.55 -6.94
CA ALA A 143 -4.21 -1.97 -6.81
C ALA A 143 -4.63 -2.93 -7.95
N LEU A 144 -4.10 -2.71 -9.17
CA LEU A 144 -4.35 -3.58 -10.32
C LEU A 144 -3.90 -5.03 -10.05
N ALA A 145 -2.86 -5.22 -9.24
CA ALA A 145 -2.44 -6.56 -8.81
C ALA A 145 -3.60 -7.34 -8.18
N GLY A 146 -4.35 -6.74 -7.25
CA GLY A 146 -5.48 -7.40 -6.60
C GLY A 146 -6.57 -7.80 -7.59
N VAL A 147 -6.87 -6.94 -8.58
CA VAL A 147 -7.90 -7.22 -9.59
C VAL A 147 -7.57 -8.46 -10.43
N LEU A 148 -6.32 -8.56 -10.89
CA LEU A 148 -5.87 -9.65 -11.75
C LEU A 148 -5.36 -10.86 -10.96
N ALA A 149 -4.68 -10.64 -9.84
CA ALA A 149 -4.07 -11.70 -9.07
C ALA A 149 -5.08 -12.50 -8.24
N ASN A 150 -6.14 -11.87 -7.71
CA ASN A 150 -7.14 -12.59 -6.92
C ASN A 150 -7.76 -13.79 -7.67
N PRO A 151 -8.35 -13.63 -8.88
CA PRO A 151 -8.89 -14.78 -9.62
C PRO A 151 -7.81 -15.76 -10.08
N MET A 152 -6.62 -15.27 -10.45
CA MET A 152 -5.49 -16.11 -10.84
C MET A 152 -4.99 -16.98 -9.68
N ILE A 153 -4.82 -16.40 -8.50
CA ILE A 153 -4.38 -17.11 -7.30
C ILE A 153 -5.43 -18.14 -6.87
N ALA A 154 -6.71 -17.77 -6.87
CA ALA A 154 -7.80 -18.68 -6.54
C ALA A 154 -7.78 -19.93 -7.46
N TYR A 155 -7.66 -19.73 -8.77
CA TYR A 155 -7.55 -20.81 -9.73
C TYR A 155 -6.33 -21.72 -9.49
N PHE A 156 -5.17 -21.13 -9.15
CA PHE A 156 -3.97 -21.91 -8.87
C PHE A 156 -4.10 -22.71 -7.55
N LEU A 157 -4.75 -22.16 -6.53
CA LEU A 157 -4.98 -22.84 -5.26
C LEU A 157 -5.95 -24.03 -5.39
N GLU A 158 -6.88 -23.97 -6.34
CA GLU A 158 -7.75 -25.13 -6.66
C GLU A 158 -7.02 -26.26 -7.38
N THR A 159 -5.95 -25.96 -8.12
CA THR A 159 -5.29 -26.91 -9.04
C THR A 159 -3.92 -27.38 -8.56
N LEU A 160 -3.25 -26.62 -7.70
CA LEU A 160 -1.88 -26.89 -7.26
C LEU A 160 -1.75 -26.86 -5.73
N PRO A 161 -0.83 -27.62 -5.15
CA PRO A 161 -0.44 -27.46 -3.75
C PRO A 161 0.02 -26.04 -3.47
N VAL A 162 -0.36 -25.48 -2.32
CA VAL A 162 -0.12 -24.06 -1.97
C VAL A 162 1.34 -23.62 -2.15
N TYR A 163 2.32 -24.45 -1.79
CA TYR A 163 3.74 -24.10 -1.96
C TYR A 163 4.18 -24.01 -3.44
N HIS A 164 3.58 -24.80 -4.34
CA HIS A 164 3.83 -24.68 -5.79
C HIS A 164 3.29 -23.36 -6.35
N VAL A 165 2.15 -22.88 -5.82
CA VAL A 165 1.62 -21.56 -6.20
C VAL A 165 2.63 -20.46 -5.85
N PHE A 166 3.31 -20.55 -4.69
CA PHE A 166 4.38 -19.60 -4.34
C PHE A 166 5.55 -19.61 -5.32
N TYR A 167 6.01 -20.78 -5.76
CA TYR A 167 7.08 -20.90 -6.77
C TYR A 167 6.66 -20.36 -8.14
N LEU A 168 5.42 -20.65 -8.55
CA LEU A 168 4.87 -20.15 -9.81
C LEU A 168 4.78 -18.62 -9.80
N LEU A 169 4.29 -18.02 -8.71
CA LEU A 169 4.19 -16.58 -8.56
C LEU A 169 5.57 -15.92 -8.44
N ALA A 170 6.55 -16.58 -7.82
CA ALA A 170 7.94 -16.13 -7.86
C ALA A 170 8.46 -15.98 -9.30
N GLY A 171 8.15 -16.95 -10.17
CA GLY A 171 8.49 -16.90 -11.60
C GLY A 171 7.78 -15.77 -12.33
N ILE A 172 6.46 -15.66 -12.18
CA ILE A 172 5.64 -14.65 -12.87
C ILE A 172 6.04 -13.24 -12.46
N TYR A 173 6.03 -12.94 -11.17
CA TYR A 173 6.34 -11.59 -10.68
C TYR A 173 7.83 -11.26 -10.81
N GLY A 174 8.70 -12.25 -10.60
CA GLY A 174 10.14 -12.10 -10.85
C GLY A 174 10.43 -11.70 -12.29
N LEU A 175 9.80 -12.38 -13.26
CA LEU A 175 9.94 -12.05 -14.69
C LEU A 175 9.43 -10.62 -14.99
N CYS A 176 8.28 -10.23 -14.44
CA CYS A 176 7.75 -8.88 -14.61
C CYS A 176 8.71 -7.80 -14.10
N ILE A 177 9.27 -7.99 -12.88
CA ILE A 177 10.22 -7.02 -12.31
C ILE A 177 11.56 -7.04 -13.05
N PHE A 178 12.01 -8.20 -13.51
CA PHE A 178 13.22 -8.32 -14.31
C PHE A 178 13.09 -7.60 -15.65
N ILE A 179 11.96 -7.78 -16.36
CA ILE A 179 11.66 -7.02 -17.59
C ILE A 179 11.66 -5.52 -17.29
N ALA A 180 11.01 -5.10 -16.19
CA ALA A 180 11.03 -3.71 -15.77
C ALA A 180 12.45 -3.18 -15.55
N TYR A 181 13.30 -3.95 -14.85
CA TYR A 181 14.70 -3.60 -14.63
C TYR A 181 15.48 -3.40 -15.94
N LEU A 182 15.24 -4.24 -16.96
CA LEU A 182 15.89 -4.13 -18.27
C LEU A 182 15.43 -2.88 -19.02
N LEU A 183 14.12 -2.55 -18.92
CA LEU A 183 13.51 -1.42 -19.62
C LEU A 183 13.81 -0.05 -18.97
N ILE A 184 14.12 -0.01 -17.66
CA ILE A 184 14.40 1.24 -16.95
C ILE A 184 15.60 1.95 -17.59
N TYR A 185 15.31 3.14 -18.11
CA TYR A 185 16.33 4.06 -18.58
C TYR A 185 16.86 4.90 -17.41
N ARG A 186 18.19 4.97 -17.25
CA ARG A 186 18.81 5.91 -16.31
C ARG A 186 18.49 7.33 -16.77
N LEU A 187 17.60 8.00 -16.06
CA LEU A 187 17.45 9.45 -16.19
C LEU A 187 18.71 10.08 -15.60
N GLU A 188 19.63 10.51 -16.45
CA GLU A 188 20.59 11.50 -16.04
C GLU A 188 19.77 12.73 -15.65
N THR A 189 19.77 13.04 -14.37
CA THR A 189 19.03 14.15 -13.80
C THR A 189 19.65 15.47 -14.31
N ALA A 190 19.27 15.89 -15.52
CA ALA A 190 19.54 17.25 -16.00
C ALA A 190 18.90 18.32 -15.08
N GLU A 191 17.91 17.93 -14.28
CA GLU A 191 17.20 18.79 -13.31
C GLU A 191 17.94 19.03 -11.99
N THR A 192 19.10 18.43 -11.75
CA THR A 192 19.91 18.74 -10.56
C THR A 192 20.55 20.13 -10.61
N LYS A 193 20.42 20.87 -11.72
CA LYS A 193 21.04 22.19 -11.88
C LYS A 193 20.16 23.39 -11.53
N GLU A 194 18.83 23.24 -11.37
CA GLU A 194 17.94 24.41 -11.22
C GLU A 194 17.32 24.65 -9.85
N ALA A 195 17.58 23.86 -8.86
CA ALA A 195 17.01 24.11 -7.53
C ALA A 195 18.08 24.18 -6.45
N SER A 196 18.62 25.36 -6.23
CA SER A 196 19.40 25.75 -5.04
C SER A 196 18.52 25.86 -3.78
N GLY A 197 17.53 24.96 -3.61
CA GLY A 197 16.76 24.84 -2.38
C GLY A 197 17.62 24.16 -1.31
N LYS A 198 17.67 24.75 -0.09
CA LYS A 198 18.27 24.11 1.08
C LYS A 198 17.66 22.73 1.29
N THR A 199 18.43 21.67 1.09
CA THR A 199 18.00 20.31 1.44
C THR A 199 17.99 20.19 2.96
N LEU A 200 16.80 19.85 3.50
CA LEU A 200 16.64 19.63 4.94
C LEU A 200 17.31 18.32 5.35
N LYS A 201 17.92 18.30 6.54
CA LYS A 201 18.43 17.05 7.11
C LYS A 201 17.28 16.14 7.50
N THR A 202 17.45 14.83 7.37
CA THR A 202 16.44 13.82 7.75
C THR A 202 15.87 14.06 9.15
N ARG A 203 16.72 14.44 10.12
CA ARG A 203 16.29 14.75 11.48
C ARG A 203 15.37 15.98 11.56
N GLU A 204 15.64 17.02 10.78
CA GLU A 204 14.82 18.23 10.71
C GLU A 204 13.43 17.93 10.14
N ILE A 205 13.36 17.04 9.17
CA ILE A 205 12.10 16.57 8.57
C ILE A 205 11.30 15.81 9.61
N LEU A 206 11.89 14.77 10.23
CA LEU A 206 11.21 13.87 11.17
C LEU A 206 10.61 14.62 12.37
N PHE A 207 11.31 15.61 12.92
CA PHE A 207 10.87 16.38 14.08
C PHE A 207 10.08 17.65 13.71
N SER A 208 9.79 17.89 12.42
CA SER A 208 8.93 19.00 12.05
C SER A 208 7.47 18.71 12.38
N LYS A 209 6.78 19.65 13.04
CA LYS A 209 5.36 19.51 13.38
C LYS A 209 4.49 19.17 12.16
N LYS A 210 4.80 19.77 11.00
CA LYS A 210 4.07 19.50 9.77
C LYS A 210 4.22 18.06 9.31
N PHE A 211 5.44 17.51 9.35
CA PHE A 211 5.67 16.12 8.97
C PHE A 211 5.01 15.15 9.94
N MET A 212 5.13 15.38 11.25
CA MET A 212 4.53 14.54 12.28
C MET A 212 3.00 14.46 12.14
N LEU A 213 2.33 15.60 11.92
CA LEU A 213 0.89 15.62 11.70
C LEU A 213 0.50 14.89 10.41
N LEU A 214 1.24 15.10 9.32
CA LEU A 214 0.99 14.41 8.05
C LEU A 214 1.24 12.90 8.16
N TRP A 215 2.30 12.51 8.89
CA TRP A 215 2.59 11.12 9.20
C TRP A 215 1.44 10.46 9.97
N LEU A 216 0.90 11.16 10.98
CA LEU A 216 -0.20 10.66 11.79
C LEU A 216 -1.52 10.57 11.01
N LEU A 217 -1.83 11.56 10.15
CA LEU A 217 -2.98 11.49 9.22
C LEU A 217 -2.88 10.28 8.30
N PHE A 218 -1.70 10.08 7.72
CA PHE A 218 -1.46 8.95 6.84
C PHE A 218 -1.55 7.61 7.60
N PHE A 219 -0.99 7.54 8.82
CA PHE A 219 -1.11 6.37 9.69
C PHE A 219 -2.57 5.99 9.96
N LEU A 220 -3.41 6.96 10.37
CA LEU A 220 -4.82 6.72 10.71
C LEU A 220 -5.63 6.24 9.50
N ASN A 221 -5.42 6.82 8.34
CA ASN A 221 -6.06 6.36 7.10
C ASN A 221 -5.64 4.93 6.74
N ILE A 222 -4.33 4.63 6.83
CA ILE A 222 -3.77 3.34 6.46
C ILE A 222 -4.16 2.23 7.43
N VAL A 223 -4.20 2.50 8.73
CA VAL A 223 -4.52 1.47 9.74
C VAL A 223 -5.93 0.93 9.54
N CYS A 224 -6.90 1.78 9.19
CA CYS A 224 -8.27 1.37 8.91
C CYS A 224 -8.38 0.48 7.66
N GLY A 225 -7.72 0.87 6.57
CA GLY A 225 -7.70 0.07 5.35
C GLY A 225 -7.03 -1.29 5.54
N LEU A 226 -5.87 -1.33 6.22
CA LEU A 226 -5.17 -2.58 6.48
C LEU A 226 -5.93 -3.51 7.43
N ALA A 227 -6.63 -2.96 8.42
CA ALA A 227 -7.49 -3.73 9.31
C ALA A 227 -8.55 -4.51 8.51
N LEU A 228 -9.16 -3.89 7.52
CA LEU A 228 -10.17 -4.53 6.66
C LEU A 228 -9.54 -5.47 5.63
N ILE A 229 -8.55 -5.02 4.86
CA ILE A 229 -7.92 -5.80 3.79
C ILE A 229 -7.34 -7.11 4.35
N SER A 230 -6.72 -7.08 5.53
CA SER A 230 -6.08 -8.25 6.12
C SER A 230 -7.07 -9.32 6.57
N GLN A 231 -8.33 -8.96 6.84
CA GLN A 231 -9.38 -9.84 7.34
C GLN A 231 -10.55 -9.98 6.36
N GLU A 232 -10.42 -9.51 5.14
CA GLU A 232 -11.52 -9.35 4.19
C GLU A 232 -12.26 -10.66 3.92
N LYS A 233 -11.54 -11.73 3.58
CA LYS A 233 -12.13 -13.08 3.37
C LYS A 233 -12.87 -13.57 4.63
N GLN A 234 -12.26 -13.41 5.80
CA GLN A 234 -12.88 -13.84 7.06
C GLN A 234 -14.15 -13.04 7.37
N ILE A 235 -14.17 -11.73 7.13
CA ILE A 235 -15.36 -10.89 7.34
C ILE A 235 -16.50 -11.37 6.43
N TYR A 236 -16.24 -11.68 5.16
CA TYR A 236 -17.26 -12.22 4.26
C TYR A 236 -17.80 -13.58 4.73
N HIS A 237 -16.95 -14.47 5.22
CA HIS A 237 -17.42 -15.74 5.80
C HIS A 237 -18.28 -15.52 7.06
N MET A 238 -17.93 -14.57 7.93
CA MET A 238 -18.71 -14.26 9.15
C MET A 238 -20.13 -13.77 8.84
N ILE A 239 -20.35 -13.07 7.70
CA ILE A 239 -21.68 -12.62 7.27
C ILE A 239 -22.39 -13.61 6.34
N GLY A 240 -21.90 -14.88 6.30
CA GLY A 240 -22.58 -15.97 5.61
C GLY A 240 -22.21 -16.17 4.13
N VAL A 241 -21.18 -15.48 3.61
CA VAL A 241 -20.70 -15.72 2.24
C VAL A 241 -19.78 -16.94 2.25
N SER A 242 -20.30 -18.12 1.90
CA SER A 242 -19.55 -19.39 1.87
C SER A 242 -18.88 -19.68 0.53
N SER A 243 -19.42 -19.16 -0.58
CA SER A 243 -18.90 -19.42 -1.91
C SER A 243 -17.58 -18.66 -2.16
N ILE A 244 -16.53 -19.39 -2.48
CA ILE A 244 -15.21 -18.83 -2.81
C ILE A 244 -15.29 -17.86 -4.02
N THR A 245 -16.12 -18.18 -5.01
CA THR A 245 -16.33 -17.33 -6.18
C THR A 245 -16.83 -15.93 -5.78
N TRP A 246 -17.83 -15.85 -4.90
CA TRP A 246 -18.33 -14.57 -4.40
C TRP A 246 -17.30 -13.85 -3.54
N VAL A 247 -16.57 -14.55 -2.69
CA VAL A 247 -15.47 -13.96 -1.90
C VAL A 247 -14.42 -13.33 -2.81
N VAL A 248 -13.96 -14.05 -3.83
CA VAL A 248 -12.97 -13.54 -4.81
C VAL A 248 -13.51 -12.34 -5.56
N LEU A 249 -14.79 -12.37 -5.97
CA LEU A 249 -15.44 -11.23 -6.65
C LEU A 249 -15.47 -9.99 -5.75
N TYR A 250 -15.80 -10.13 -4.47
CA TYR A 250 -15.87 -9.02 -3.53
C TYR A 250 -14.48 -8.45 -3.20
N CYS A 251 -13.48 -9.31 -2.99
CA CYS A 251 -12.08 -8.89 -2.83
C CYS A 251 -11.56 -8.16 -4.09
N SER A 252 -11.92 -8.64 -5.27
CA SER A 252 -11.57 -7.93 -6.52
C SER A 252 -12.29 -6.59 -6.64
N GLY A 253 -13.54 -6.49 -6.18
CA GLY A 253 -14.28 -5.23 -6.06
C GLY A 253 -13.61 -4.21 -5.15
N SER A 254 -13.09 -4.66 -3.98
CA SER A 254 -12.26 -3.84 -3.09
C SER A 254 -11.00 -3.34 -3.79
N ALA A 255 -10.31 -4.21 -4.53
CA ALA A 255 -9.11 -3.85 -5.29
C ALA A 255 -9.42 -2.85 -6.42
N ILE A 256 -10.55 -3.00 -7.13
CA ILE A 256 -11.03 -2.04 -8.12
C ILE A 256 -11.34 -0.69 -7.47
N SER A 257 -12.04 -0.68 -6.33
CA SER A 257 -12.33 0.54 -5.58
C SER A 257 -11.04 1.27 -5.19
N ASN A 258 -10.05 0.55 -4.71
CA ASN A 258 -8.73 1.08 -4.38
C ASN A 258 -8.02 1.68 -5.62
N LEU A 259 -8.03 0.97 -6.75
CA LEU A 259 -7.48 1.44 -8.03
C LEU A 259 -8.14 2.74 -8.49
N VAL A 260 -9.48 2.77 -8.49
CA VAL A 260 -10.26 3.96 -8.89
C VAL A 260 -9.96 5.13 -7.94
N GLY A 261 -9.87 4.88 -6.63
CA GLY A 261 -9.50 5.90 -5.64
C GLY A 261 -8.14 6.54 -5.92
N ARG A 262 -7.13 5.72 -6.24
CA ARG A 262 -5.76 6.20 -6.56
C ARG A 262 -5.74 7.11 -7.77
N LEU A 263 -6.48 6.80 -8.81
CA LEU A 263 -6.49 7.56 -10.06
C LEU A 263 -7.38 8.81 -9.96
N SER A 264 -8.58 8.68 -9.42
CA SER A 264 -9.57 9.75 -9.39
C SER A 264 -9.18 10.89 -8.44
N MET A 265 -8.85 10.56 -7.20
CA MET A 265 -8.58 11.58 -6.19
C MET A 265 -7.25 12.30 -6.44
N ALA A 266 -6.22 11.63 -6.93
CA ALA A 266 -4.97 12.26 -7.31
C ALA A 266 -5.17 13.27 -8.46
N SER A 267 -5.97 12.89 -9.47
CA SER A 267 -6.31 13.78 -10.59
C SER A 267 -7.16 14.97 -10.14
N LEU A 268 -8.09 14.75 -9.21
CA LEU A 268 -8.91 15.80 -8.62
C LEU A 268 -8.06 16.75 -7.77
N GLN A 269 -7.13 16.22 -6.98
CA GLN A 269 -6.21 16.99 -6.15
C GLN A 269 -5.34 17.95 -6.98
N ASP A 270 -4.95 17.58 -8.21
CA ASP A 270 -4.17 18.45 -9.09
C ASP A 270 -4.92 19.77 -9.42
N ARG A 271 -6.26 19.70 -9.49
CA ARG A 271 -7.13 20.87 -9.75
C ARG A 271 -7.44 21.69 -8.50
N MET A 272 -7.19 21.15 -7.30
CA MET A 272 -7.48 21.84 -6.04
C MET A 272 -6.34 22.78 -5.66
N LYS A 273 -6.68 24.01 -5.23
CA LYS A 273 -5.70 24.96 -4.68
C LYS A 273 -5.11 24.45 -3.36
N GLN A 274 -5.93 23.86 -2.51
CA GLN A 274 -5.54 23.36 -1.21
C GLN A 274 -5.43 21.83 -1.26
N LYS A 275 -4.20 21.30 -1.28
CA LYS A 275 -3.91 19.87 -1.47
C LYS A 275 -4.33 18.97 -0.30
N HIS A 276 -4.79 19.54 0.81
CA HIS A 276 -5.29 18.81 1.97
C HIS A 276 -6.80 18.54 1.96
N ILE A 277 -7.57 19.20 1.10
CA ILE A 277 -9.03 19.02 1.01
C ILE A 277 -9.43 17.53 0.82
N PRO A 278 -8.75 16.73 -0.01
CA PRO A 278 -9.08 15.32 -0.16
C PRO A 278 -9.11 14.54 1.16
N TYR A 279 -8.25 14.88 2.11
CA TYR A 279 -8.22 14.20 3.42
C TYR A 279 -9.49 14.44 4.25
N TYR A 280 -10.10 15.64 4.16
CA TYR A 280 -11.43 15.88 4.79
C TYR A 280 -12.51 15.02 4.16
N ILE A 281 -12.53 14.95 2.82
CA ILE A 281 -13.51 14.12 2.10
C ILE A 281 -13.36 12.66 2.52
N MET A 282 -12.11 12.15 2.56
CA MET A 282 -11.82 10.78 2.98
C MET A 282 -12.30 10.50 4.40
N ALA A 283 -11.93 11.34 5.36
CA ALA A 283 -12.24 11.12 6.77
C ALA A 283 -13.75 11.20 7.05
N VAL A 284 -14.46 12.21 6.49
CA VAL A 284 -15.90 12.37 6.69
C VAL A 284 -16.69 11.22 6.06
N SER A 285 -16.37 10.86 4.82
CA SER A 285 -17.07 9.79 4.11
C SER A 285 -16.83 8.42 4.75
N SER A 286 -15.58 8.14 5.15
CA SER A 286 -15.23 6.89 5.82
C SER A 286 -15.90 6.78 7.20
N LEU A 287 -15.94 7.88 7.95
CA LEU A 287 -16.64 7.94 9.23
C LEU A 287 -18.13 7.61 9.05
N ALA A 288 -18.80 8.23 8.06
CA ALA A 288 -20.21 8.01 7.79
C ALA A 288 -20.52 6.54 7.46
N VAL A 289 -19.73 5.92 6.57
CA VAL A 289 -19.98 4.51 6.19
C VAL A 289 -19.65 3.54 7.33
N CYS A 290 -18.67 3.84 8.20
CA CYS A 290 -18.38 3.05 9.39
C CYS A 290 -19.58 3.04 10.35
N PHE A 291 -20.19 4.21 10.61
CA PHE A 291 -21.38 4.31 11.45
C PHE A 291 -22.58 3.55 10.88
N ILE A 292 -22.86 3.74 9.58
CA ILE A 292 -23.96 3.05 8.90
C ILE A 292 -23.75 1.54 8.93
N ALA A 293 -22.53 1.06 8.64
CA ALA A 293 -22.24 -0.36 8.64
C ALA A 293 -22.28 -0.96 10.06
N ALA A 294 -21.87 -0.22 11.08
CA ALA A 294 -21.95 -0.70 12.47
C ALA A 294 -23.40 -0.98 12.93
N LEU A 295 -24.38 -0.21 12.41
CA LEU A 295 -25.81 -0.42 12.71
C LEU A 295 -26.38 -1.69 12.06
N LYS A 296 -25.76 -2.19 10.99
CA LYS A 296 -26.21 -3.33 10.16
C LYS A 296 -25.03 -4.25 9.81
N ALA A 297 -24.19 -4.59 10.78
CA ALA A 297 -22.88 -5.23 10.57
C ALA A 297 -22.96 -6.63 9.94
N GLU A 298 -24.10 -7.32 10.08
CA GLU A 298 -24.31 -8.65 9.49
C GLU A 298 -24.90 -8.59 8.07
N ALA A 299 -25.32 -7.40 7.61
CA ALA A 299 -25.92 -7.26 6.30
C ALA A 299 -24.86 -7.07 5.22
N LEU A 300 -24.79 -7.99 4.25
CA LEU A 300 -23.82 -8.00 3.15
C LEU A 300 -23.72 -6.64 2.45
N THR A 301 -24.84 -6.00 2.11
CA THR A 301 -24.85 -4.72 1.38
C THR A 301 -24.10 -3.62 2.13
N PHE A 302 -24.31 -3.48 3.44
CA PHE A 302 -23.65 -2.44 4.23
C PHE A 302 -22.17 -2.75 4.45
N THR A 303 -21.82 -4.02 4.63
CA THR A 303 -20.44 -4.46 4.70
C THR A 303 -19.69 -4.19 3.38
N LEU A 304 -20.26 -4.54 2.22
CA LEU A 304 -19.66 -4.25 0.92
C LEU A 304 -19.51 -2.74 0.68
N MET A 305 -20.55 -1.95 0.99
CA MET A 305 -20.50 -0.49 0.87
C MET A 305 -19.35 0.09 1.70
N MET A 306 -19.21 -0.34 2.94
CA MET A 306 -18.12 0.12 3.82
C MET A 306 -16.76 -0.35 3.31
N MET A 307 -16.61 -1.64 3.00
CA MET A 307 -15.34 -2.22 2.52
C MET A 307 -14.84 -1.51 1.27
N TRP A 308 -15.71 -1.32 0.28
CA TRP A 308 -15.32 -0.68 -0.98
C TRP A 308 -15.06 0.83 -0.82
N THR A 309 -15.83 1.51 0.03
CA THR A 309 -15.61 2.94 0.31
C THR A 309 -14.28 3.16 1.05
N ILE A 310 -14.00 2.37 2.09
CA ILE A 310 -12.74 2.49 2.83
C ILE A 310 -11.56 2.12 1.93
N ASN A 311 -11.68 1.05 1.11
CA ASN A 311 -10.64 0.69 0.15
C ASN A 311 -10.42 1.79 -0.91
N PHE A 312 -11.49 2.44 -1.38
CA PHE A 312 -11.38 3.60 -2.25
C PHE A 312 -10.54 4.71 -1.61
N PHE A 313 -10.89 5.11 -0.37
CA PHE A 313 -10.18 6.18 0.34
C PHE A 313 -8.79 5.77 0.84
N PHE A 314 -8.57 4.52 1.14
CA PHE A 314 -7.24 3.97 1.37
C PHE A 314 -6.34 4.19 0.14
N GLY A 315 -6.86 3.91 -1.06
CA GLY A 315 -6.17 4.22 -2.32
C GLY A 315 -5.91 5.71 -2.51
N CYS A 316 -6.90 6.56 -2.20
CA CYS A 316 -6.78 8.02 -2.25
C CYS A 316 -5.67 8.54 -1.34
N GLY A 317 -5.55 8.03 -0.10
CA GLY A 317 -4.53 8.43 0.85
C GLY A 317 -3.11 8.25 0.31
N PHE A 318 -2.85 7.10 -0.31
CA PHE A 318 -1.54 6.82 -0.94
C PHE A 318 -1.23 7.72 -2.12
N SER A 319 -2.21 7.99 -2.98
CA SER A 319 -1.99 8.78 -4.20
C SER A 319 -1.91 10.28 -3.94
N CYS A 320 -2.60 10.77 -2.90
CA CYS A 320 -2.56 12.18 -2.50
C CYS A 320 -1.29 12.56 -1.74
N LEU A 321 -0.69 11.62 -1.01
CA LEU A 321 0.46 11.87 -0.15
C LEU A 321 1.67 12.44 -0.90
N PRO A 322 2.16 11.87 -2.02
CA PRO A 322 3.32 12.39 -2.72
C PRO A 322 3.16 13.84 -3.19
N ASN A 323 1.94 14.23 -3.58
CA ASN A 323 1.66 15.58 -4.04
C ASN A 323 1.72 16.61 -2.89
N VAL A 324 1.21 16.24 -1.70
CA VAL A 324 1.35 17.07 -0.49
C VAL A 324 2.81 17.16 -0.06
N LEU A 325 3.55 16.05 -0.07
CA LEU A 325 4.98 16.05 0.24
C LEU A 325 5.78 16.89 -0.76
N HIS A 326 5.50 16.77 -2.06
CA HIS A 326 6.11 17.57 -3.10
C HIS A 326 5.89 19.07 -2.87
N GLN A 327 4.67 19.49 -2.51
CA GLN A 327 4.35 20.89 -2.23
C GLN A 327 5.16 21.48 -1.07
N HIS A 328 5.48 20.65 -0.03
CA HIS A 328 6.17 21.13 1.16
C HIS A 328 7.68 20.94 1.14
N TYR A 329 8.19 19.94 0.43
CA TYR A 329 9.60 19.52 0.48
C TYR A 329 10.30 19.53 -0.89
N GLY A 330 9.55 19.78 -1.97
CA GLY A 330 10.08 19.79 -3.34
C GLY A 330 10.34 18.40 -3.91
N ILE A 331 10.64 18.35 -5.22
CA ILE A 331 10.86 17.09 -5.97
C ILE A 331 12.20 16.43 -5.60
N GLN A 332 13.19 17.21 -5.21
CA GLN A 332 14.56 16.72 -4.96
C GLN A 332 14.63 15.76 -3.79
N GLN A 333 13.90 16.04 -2.71
CA GLN A 333 13.86 15.21 -1.50
C GLN A 333 12.63 14.31 -1.44
N LEU A 334 11.83 14.24 -2.51
CA LEU A 334 10.54 13.55 -2.49
C LEU A 334 10.67 12.07 -2.10
N SER A 335 11.62 11.34 -2.68
CA SER A 335 11.78 9.91 -2.36
C SER A 335 12.22 9.69 -0.90
N THR A 336 13.09 10.54 -0.38
CA THR A 336 13.50 10.48 1.04
C THR A 336 12.33 10.78 1.96
N VAL A 337 11.60 11.89 1.71
CA VAL A 337 10.49 12.30 2.58
C VAL A 337 9.31 11.34 2.45
N GLN A 338 9.02 10.85 1.26
CA GLN A 338 8.00 9.83 1.04
C GLN A 338 8.38 8.53 1.73
N GLY A 339 9.62 8.07 1.59
CA GLY A 339 10.11 6.90 2.32
C GLY A 339 9.92 7.03 3.83
N LEU A 340 10.31 8.18 4.42
CA LEU A 340 10.07 8.46 5.83
C LEU A 340 8.58 8.43 6.19
N ALA A 341 7.70 8.98 5.36
CA ALA A 341 6.25 8.95 5.59
C ALA A 341 5.69 7.52 5.53
N LEU A 342 6.27 6.65 4.70
CA LEU A 342 5.87 5.23 4.62
C LEU A 342 6.21 4.42 5.88
N SER A 343 7.01 4.94 6.82
CA SER A 343 7.11 4.36 8.16
C SER A 343 5.77 4.37 8.92
N ALA A 344 4.84 5.27 8.57
CA ALA A 344 3.46 5.23 9.04
C ALA A 344 2.74 3.97 8.54
N TRP A 345 3.00 3.56 7.30
CA TRP A 345 2.48 2.30 6.76
C TRP A 345 3.05 1.09 7.49
N ALA A 346 4.36 1.11 7.82
CA ALA A 346 4.97 0.08 8.65
C ALA A 346 4.26 -0.07 10.01
N ALA A 347 4.07 1.03 10.71
CA ALA A 347 3.37 1.05 11.99
C ALA A 347 1.89 0.58 11.85
N ALA A 348 1.20 1.05 10.81
CA ALA A 348 -0.18 0.67 10.53
C ALA A 348 -0.32 -0.82 10.20
N GLY A 349 0.65 -1.43 9.52
CA GLY A 349 0.69 -2.86 9.22
C GLY A 349 0.75 -3.74 10.46
N LEU A 350 1.52 -3.33 11.46
CA LEU A 350 1.56 -4.01 12.75
C LEU A 350 0.27 -3.79 13.56
N VAL A 351 -0.18 -2.55 13.65
CA VAL A 351 -1.32 -2.18 14.50
C VAL A 351 -2.64 -2.62 13.88
N GLY A 352 -2.91 -2.29 12.61
CA GLY A 352 -4.21 -2.49 11.97
C GLY A 352 -4.61 -3.95 11.88
N ASN A 353 -3.72 -4.80 11.38
CA ASN A 353 -3.98 -6.23 11.27
C ASN A 353 -4.20 -6.90 12.63
N GLN A 354 -3.35 -6.62 13.62
CA GLN A 354 -3.45 -7.24 14.94
C GLN A 354 -4.69 -6.75 15.71
N LEU A 355 -5.03 -5.46 15.62
CA LEU A 355 -6.27 -4.93 16.20
C LEU A 355 -7.50 -5.56 15.57
N ALA A 356 -7.56 -5.66 14.24
CA ALA A 356 -8.70 -6.28 13.57
C ALA A 356 -8.87 -7.74 14.00
N LEU A 357 -7.77 -8.50 14.05
CA LEU A 357 -7.78 -9.88 14.51
C LEU A 357 -8.28 -10.00 15.96
N LEU A 358 -7.78 -9.14 16.86
CA LEU A 358 -8.20 -9.13 18.26
C LEU A 358 -9.70 -8.83 18.38
N VAL A 359 -10.19 -7.82 17.68
CA VAL A 359 -11.62 -7.45 17.73
C VAL A 359 -12.49 -8.56 17.15
N ILE A 360 -12.13 -9.16 16.03
CA ILE A 360 -12.90 -10.24 15.40
C ILE A 360 -12.94 -11.50 16.28
N ASN A 361 -11.85 -11.81 17.00
CA ASN A 361 -11.79 -13.00 17.85
C ASN A 361 -12.52 -12.85 19.20
N HIS A 362 -12.65 -11.63 19.74
CA HIS A 362 -13.19 -11.40 21.09
C HIS A 362 -14.49 -10.60 21.11
N PHE A 363 -14.85 -9.95 19.99
CA PHE A 363 -16.02 -9.09 19.87
C PHE A 363 -16.77 -9.43 18.57
N ASN A 364 -17.52 -8.48 18.04
CA ASN A 364 -18.31 -8.65 16.83
C ASN A 364 -17.92 -7.62 15.74
N LEU A 365 -18.48 -7.80 14.54
CA LEU A 365 -18.22 -6.90 13.40
C LEU A 365 -18.65 -5.47 13.65
N ALA A 366 -19.77 -5.25 14.39
CA ALA A 366 -20.23 -3.91 14.74
C ALA A 366 -19.19 -3.16 15.57
N THR A 367 -18.54 -3.83 16.52
CA THR A 367 -17.45 -3.26 17.31
C THR A 367 -16.23 -2.92 16.43
N LEU A 368 -15.89 -3.77 15.46
CA LEU A 368 -14.83 -3.48 14.51
C LEU A 368 -15.14 -2.20 13.72
N TYR A 369 -16.33 -2.11 13.14
CA TYR A 369 -16.74 -0.99 12.31
C TYR A 369 -16.84 0.32 13.10
N ALA A 370 -17.38 0.27 14.32
CA ALA A 370 -17.42 1.43 15.23
C ALA A 370 -15.99 1.88 15.62
N GLY A 371 -15.08 0.92 15.88
CA GLY A 371 -13.69 1.21 16.19
C GLY A 371 -12.96 1.93 15.04
N LEU A 372 -13.20 1.53 13.79
CA LEU A 372 -12.68 2.25 12.62
C LEU A 372 -13.23 3.67 12.56
N GLY A 373 -14.52 3.89 12.90
CA GLY A 373 -15.12 5.21 13.01
C GLY A 373 -14.42 6.12 14.03
N VAL A 374 -13.94 5.57 15.15
CA VAL A 374 -13.15 6.32 16.14
C VAL A 374 -11.82 6.79 15.52
N PHE A 375 -11.13 5.96 14.75
CA PHE A 375 -9.89 6.36 14.05
C PHE A 375 -10.13 7.51 13.08
N TYR A 376 -11.20 7.47 12.28
CA TYR A 376 -11.56 8.57 11.37
C TYR A 376 -11.99 9.85 12.10
N THR A 377 -12.60 9.73 13.28
CA THR A 377 -12.89 10.89 14.13
C THR A 377 -11.60 11.57 14.60
N ILE A 378 -10.61 10.78 15.03
CA ILE A 378 -9.28 11.29 15.41
C ILE A 378 -8.59 11.93 14.21
N GLU A 379 -8.69 11.31 13.02
CA GLU A 379 -8.15 11.88 11.77
C GLU A 379 -8.71 13.27 11.48
N LEU A 380 -10.02 13.48 11.62
CA LEU A 380 -10.66 14.78 11.46
C LEU A 380 -10.15 15.82 12.45
N LEU A 381 -9.99 15.45 13.72
CA LEU A 381 -9.43 16.35 14.74
C LEU A 381 -7.99 16.79 14.40
N ILE A 382 -7.17 15.86 13.93
CA ILE A 382 -5.79 16.16 13.53
C ILE A 382 -5.76 17.06 12.30
N LEU A 383 -6.66 16.85 11.32
CA LEU A 383 -6.79 17.71 10.15
C LEU A 383 -7.10 19.17 10.54
N LEU A 384 -8.01 19.37 11.50
CA LEU A 384 -8.33 20.70 12.01
C LEU A 384 -7.09 21.39 12.63
N ILE A 385 -6.29 20.64 13.40
CA ILE A 385 -5.05 21.15 14.00
C ILE A 385 -4.02 21.48 12.90
N TRP A 386 -3.88 20.59 11.90
CA TRP A 386 -2.92 20.77 10.82
C TRP A 386 -3.22 22.02 9.97
N VAL A 387 -4.49 22.26 9.63
CA VAL A 387 -4.91 23.45 8.89
C VAL A 387 -4.67 24.73 9.68
N LYS A 388 -5.05 24.77 10.96
CA LYS A 388 -4.74 25.91 11.84
C LYS A 388 -3.25 26.22 11.88
N SER A 389 -2.39 25.19 12.01
CA SER A 389 -0.94 25.37 12.06
C SER A 389 -0.32 25.85 10.74
N SER A 390 -1.04 25.66 9.63
CA SER A 390 -0.62 26.10 8.29
C SER A 390 -1.03 27.54 7.98
N CYS A 391 -2.14 28.03 8.54
CA CYS A 391 -2.64 29.39 8.36
C CYS A 391 -1.89 30.43 9.20
N THR A 392 -1.36 30.09 10.37
CA THR A 392 -0.65 31.02 11.26
C THR A 392 0.71 31.50 10.74
N LYS A 393 1.23 30.99 9.62
CA LYS A 393 2.50 31.45 9.01
C LYS A 393 2.33 32.41 7.82
N VAL A 394 1.11 32.82 7.47
CA VAL A 394 0.84 33.80 6.38
C VAL A 394 0.63 35.21 6.93
N SER A 395 0.56 35.37 8.24
CA SER A 395 0.30 36.65 8.94
C SER A 395 1.47 37.12 9.84
N GLY A 396 2.69 36.65 9.56
CA GLY A 396 3.89 37.11 10.27
C GLY A 396 5.04 37.44 9.35
#